data_12a38e08ed61a91d83c479bbfb3e7a6f
#
_entry.id   12a38e08ed61a91d83c479bbfb3e7a6f
#
_cell.length_a   1.000
_cell.length_b   1.000
_cell.length_c   1.000
_cell.angle_alpha   90.00
_cell.angle_beta   90.00
_cell.angle_gamma   90.00
#
_symmetry.space_group_name_H-M   'P 1'
#
loop_
_entity.id
_entity.type
_entity.pdbx_description
1 polymer ?
#
loop_
_entity_poly.entity_id
_entity_poly.type
_entity_poly.pdbx_seq_one_letter_code
_entity_poly.pdbx_strand_id
1 'polypeptide(L)'
;MRLLFKGGTVVTGKGPRRADILVEGEKILDVCRDIPAIGAQVVDVTGMLLFPGFIDAHTHFDLDVCNTTTADDFASGSRAALRGGTTTIIDFACPNKGETLHDGLRLWHEKADGKCACDYGFHMTIDDWNETIAREIDDMYAEGISSFKMYMTYPAMMIGDEAMYKALKKLKEKGGICGVHCENAGVIDALIAEKKAAGENGVYCHPETRPDIMEAEAVGRLLRIAEQVDIPVVIVYTTNIEALDEIANARWRGQKVFVETCPQYLVLDDSVYYNEDWLQAAKYVCSPPIRKKADCNALWRAIRRGEVQTVSTDHCSFTTAQKLAGRGNFTAIPGGIPGVETRGELIYTFGVAKKKIGLGAMCRVLAENPAKLYGLYPRKGVLAPGSDADIVVYDPKADHVIRAEDMVGAADYNPYEGFVTKGSIRQVWLRGKPVVSSGKVLPGSVGKYLPRGKCQL
;
A
#
# COMPACT_ATOMS: atom_id res chain seq x y z
N MET A 1 10.36 0.34 31.04
CA MET A 1 11.30 1.40 30.64
C MET A 1 10.46 2.56 30.11
N ARG A 2 10.77 3.79 30.57
CA ARG A 2 10.13 5.00 30.03
C ARG A 2 11.06 5.70 29.04
N LEU A 3 10.53 6.17 27.94
CA LEU A 3 11.22 6.96 26.93
C LEU A 3 10.51 8.30 26.77
N LEU A 4 11.29 9.37 26.61
CA LEU A 4 10.77 10.70 26.33
C LEU A 4 11.37 11.23 25.02
N PHE A 5 10.56 11.29 23.96
CA PHE A 5 10.94 11.98 22.72
C PHE A 5 10.73 13.48 22.92
N LYS A 6 11.82 14.23 22.97
CA LYS A 6 11.80 15.64 23.39
C LYS A 6 12.21 16.59 22.29
N GLY A 7 11.48 17.71 22.17
CA GLY A 7 11.85 18.84 21.31
C GLY A 7 11.41 18.72 19.85
N GLY A 8 10.65 17.67 19.49
CA GLY A 8 10.19 17.42 18.13
C GLY A 8 8.90 18.14 17.72
N THR A 9 8.51 17.93 16.49
CA THR A 9 7.22 18.36 15.94
C THR A 9 6.37 17.14 15.63
N VAL A 10 5.34 16.90 16.43
CA VAL A 10 4.36 15.81 16.23
C VAL A 10 3.46 16.16 15.06
N VAL A 11 3.34 15.24 14.10
CA VAL A 11 2.48 15.36 12.93
C VAL A 11 1.23 14.51 13.11
N THR A 12 0.08 15.13 12.94
CA THR A 12 -1.24 14.48 13.00
C THR A 12 -2.00 14.72 11.70
N GLY A 13 -3.11 14.04 11.48
CA GLY A 13 -3.99 14.31 10.34
C GLY A 13 -4.51 15.76 10.25
N LYS A 14 -4.49 16.49 11.37
CA LYS A 14 -4.82 17.92 11.44
C LYS A 14 -3.64 18.84 11.12
N GLY A 15 -2.43 18.31 11.10
CA GLY A 15 -1.19 19.04 10.83
C GLY A 15 -0.16 18.92 11.94
N PRO A 16 0.98 19.65 11.80
CA PRO A 16 2.09 19.60 12.75
C PRO A 16 1.80 20.43 14.03
N ARG A 17 2.26 19.94 15.16
CA ARG A 17 2.28 20.69 16.43
C ARG A 17 3.53 20.37 17.23
N ARG A 18 4.10 21.34 17.92
CA ARG A 18 5.21 21.09 18.84
C ARG A 18 4.71 20.35 20.07
N ALA A 19 5.25 19.18 20.35
CA ALA A 19 4.96 18.37 21.53
C ALA A 19 6.05 17.33 21.75
N ASP A 20 6.20 16.93 23.02
CA ASP A 20 6.99 15.78 23.44
C ASP A 20 6.08 14.54 23.48
N ILE A 21 6.69 13.35 23.40
CA ILE A 21 5.96 12.08 23.51
C ILE A 21 6.59 11.26 24.64
N LEU A 22 5.80 10.93 25.65
CA LEU A 22 6.19 10.02 26.71
C LEU A 22 5.68 8.62 26.40
N VAL A 23 6.57 7.65 26.44
CA VAL A 23 6.29 6.24 26.16
C VAL A 23 6.58 5.43 27.42
N GLU A 24 5.72 4.48 27.75
CA GLU A 24 5.93 3.48 28.78
C GLU A 24 5.65 2.07 28.22
N GLY A 25 6.69 1.23 28.21
CA GLY A 25 6.59 -0.09 27.58
C GLY A 25 6.27 0.00 26.09
N GLU A 26 5.19 -0.61 25.65
CA GLU A 26 4.76 -0.61 24.25
C GLU A 26 3.80 0.56 23.89
N LYS A 27 3.42 1.40 24.86
CA LYS A 27 2.33 2.37 24.69
C LYS A 27 2.79 3.82 24.87
N ILE A 28 2.14 4.71 24.14
CA ILE A 28 2.23 6.15 24.38
C ILE A 28 1.43 6.46 25.65
N LEU A 29 2.08 7.10 26.61
CA LEU A 29 1.51 7.51 27.88
C LEU A 29 0.94 8.93 27.80
N ASP A 30 1.71 9.85 27.18
CA ASP A 30 1.30 11.25 27.05
C ASP A 30 1.90 11.93 25.80
N VAL A 31 1.20 12.95 25.28
CA VAL A 31 1.66 13.78 24.15
C VAL A 31 1.28 15.24 24.44
N CYS A 32 2.16 15.97 25.08
CA CYS A 32 1.99 17.38 25.39
C CYS A 32 3.30 18.17 25.31
N ARG A 33 3.23 19.47 25.53
CA ARG A 33 4.44 20.31 25.57
C ARG A 33 5.15 20.15 26.90
N ASP A 34 6.48 20.21 26.86
CA ASP A 34 7.35 20.38 28.02
C ASP A 34 7.19 19.28 29.09
N ILE A 35 7.11 18.00 28.66
CA ILE A 35 7.06 16.85 29.56
C ILE A 35 8.37 16.80 30.37
N PRO A 36 8.30 16.75 31.72
CA PRO A 36 9.49 16.57 32.56
C PRO A 36 10.18 15.23 32.31
N ALA A 37 11.52 15.23 32.22
CA ALA A 37 12.30 14.01 31.95
C ALA A 37 12.48 13.08 33.16
N ILE A 38 11.64 13.20 34.19
CA ILE A 38 11.78 12.46 35.45
C ILE A 38 11.56 10.94 35.22
N GLY A 39 12.60 10.16 35.46
CA GLY A 39 12.54 8.69 35.36
C GLY A 39 12.40 8.16 33.93
N ALA A 40 12.66 8.96 32.91
CA ALA A 40 12.62 8.57 31.51
C ALA A 40 13.98 8.77 30.82
N GLN A 41 14.34 7.85 29.94
CA GLN A 41 15.46 8.03 29.01
C GLN A 41 15.02 9.03 27.92
N VAL A 42 15.79 10.10 27.75
CA VAL A 42 15.48 11.14 26.76
C VAL A 42 16.03 10.73 25.39
N VAL A 43 15.17 10.81 24.38
CA VAL A 43 15.51 10.74 22.96
C VAL A 43 15.36 12.15 22.42
N ASP A 44 16.49 12.82 22.14
CA ASP A 44 16.48 14.16 21.54
C ASP A 44 16.04 14.07 20.06
N VAL A 45 14.91 14.69 19.76
CA VAL A 45 14.32 14.78 18.43
C VAL A 45 14.10 16.23 17.99
N THR A 46 14.95 17.13 18.52
CA THR A 46 14.91 18.56 18.19
C THR A 46 15.08 18.79 16.70
N GLY A 47 14.13 19.51 16.09
CA GLY A 47 14.12 19.78 14.64
C GLY A 47 13.56 18.67 13.78
N MET A 48 13.22 17.50 14.37
CA MET A 48 12.64 16.36 13.66
C MET A 48 11.11 16.43 13.60
N LEU A 49 10.54 15.79 12.58
CA LEU A 49 9.13 15.51 12.48
C LEU A 49 8.85 14.11 13.05
N LEU A 50 7.83 14.01 13.90
CA LEU A 50 7.40 12.75 14.50
C LEU A 50 6.05 12.34 13.89
N PHE A 51 6.07 11.31 13.07
CA PHE A 51 4.84 10.72 12.51
C PHE A 51 4.45 9.45 13.30
N PRO A 52 3.16 9.09 13.32
CA PRO A 52 2.79 7.71 13.67
C PRO A 52 3.46 6.75 12.70
N GLY A 53 3.78 5.55 13.15
CA GLY A 53 4.25 4.49 12.26
C GLY A 53 3.37 4.41 11.02
N PHE A 54 3.98 4.41 9.84
CA PHE A 54 3.23 4.30 8.58
C PHE A 54 2.61 2.91 8.46
N ILE A 55 1.47 2.85 7.79
CA ILE A 55 0.75 1.62 7.49
C ILE A 55 0.74 1.47 5.97
N ASP A 56 1.26 0.35 5.47
CA ASP A 56 1.12 -0.03 4.08
C ASP A 56 0.07 -1.12 3.97
N ALA A 57 -1.08 -0.76 3.42
CA ALA A 57 -2.20 -1.67 3.34
C ALA A 57 -2.28 -2.39 1.98
N HIS A 58 -1.18 -2.43 1.24
CA HIS A 58 -1.12 -3.12 -0.06
C HIS A 58 0.30 -3.59 -0.36
N THR A 59 0.60 -4.82 0.05
CA THR A 59 1.87 -5.49 -0.21
C THR A 59 1.63 -6.92 -0.68
N HIS A 60 2.61 -7.47 -1.42
CA HIS A 60 2.59 -8.83 -1.94
C HIS A 60 3.94 -9.49 -1.66
N PHE A 61 4.14 -9.93 -0.42
CA PHE A 61 5.34 -10.64 -0.02
C PHE A 61 5.15 -12.15 -0.21
N ASP A 62 6.21 -12.81 -0.70
CA ASP A 62 6.22 -14.28 -0.90
C ASP A 62 5.01 -14.78 -1.72
N LEU A 63 4.61 -13.99 -2.74
CA LEU A 63 3.46 -14.28 -3.59
C LEU A 63 3.91 -15.05 -4.84
N ASP A 64 3.30 -16.22 -5.06
CA ASP A 64 3.43 -16.96 -6.31
C ASP A 64 2.53 -16.33 -7.38
N VAL A 65 3.14 -15.68 -8.38
CA VAL A 65 2.45 -14.95 -9.42
C VAL A 65 3.32 -14.86 -10.69
N CYS A 66 2.72 -14.71 -11.86
CA CYS A 66 3.45 -14.58 -13.13
C CYS A 66 4.43 -15.73 -13.41
N ASN A 67 4.12 -16.96 -13.01
CA ASN A 67 4.97 -18.16 -13.08
C ASN A 67 6.32 -18.02 -12.33
N THR A 68 6.37 -17.20 -11.31
CA THR A 68 7.51 -17.03 -10.41
C THR A 68 7.01 -16.65 -9.02
N THR A 69 7.92 -16.38 -8.10
CA THR A 69 7.58 -15.86 -6.76
C THR A 69 8.17 -14.45 -6.63
N THR A 70 7.48 -13.53 -5.93
CA THR A 70 8.02 -12.20 -5.65
C THR A 70 9.38 -12.28 -4.96
N ALA A 71 10.27 -11.33 -5.26
CA ALA A 71 11.64 -11.35 -4.74
C ALA A 71 11.70 -11.18 -3.21
N ASP A 72 10.82 -10.35 -2.66
CA ASP A 72 10.71 -10.17 -1.22
C ASP A 72 9.77 -11.19 -0.60
N ASP A 73 10.28 -11.89 0.41
CA ASP A 73 9.48 -12.65 1.37
C ASP A 73 9.06 -11.76 2.57
N PHE A 74 8.34 -12.33 3.54
CA PHE A 74 7.94 -11.59 4.74
C PHE A 74 9.12 -11.12 5.58
N ALA A 75 10.27 -11.80 5.54
CA ALA A 75 11.44 -11.38 6.30
C ALA A 75 12.15 -10.19 5.65
N SER A 76 12.43 -10.25 4.34
CA SER A 76 13.10 -9.17 3.61
C SER A 76 12.18 -7.97 3.40
N GLY A 77 10.95 -8.18 2.94
CA GLY A 77 9.98 -7.13 2.65
C GLY A 77 9.56 -6.36 3.90
N SER A 78 9.34 -7.02 5.04
CA SER A 78 9.00 -6.31 6.28
C SER A 78 10.18 -5.52 6.86
N ARG A 79 11.42 -5.95 6.65
CA ARG A 79 12.60 -5.16 7.00
C ARG A 79 12.72 -3.92 6.11
N ALA A 80 12.47 -4.06 4.81
CA ALA A 80 12.37 -2.94 3.88
C ALA A 80 11.24 -1.97 4.29
N ALA A 81 10.08 -2.50 4.70
CA ALA A 81 8.98 -1.72 5.25
C ALA A 81 9.41 -0.88 6.47
N LEU A 82 10.08 -1.50 7.45
CA LEU A 82 10.62 -0.77 8.61
C LEU A 82 11.59 0.33 8.20
N ARG A 83 12.51 0.05 7.26
CA ARG A 83 13.46 1.05 6.75
C ARG A 83 12.73 2.25 6.15
N GLY A 84 11.59 2.01 5.47
CA GLY A 84 10.70 3.02 4.89
C GLY A 84 9.73 3.68 5.89
N GLY A 85 9.86 3.42 7.21
CA GLY A 85 8.98 3.98 8.24
C GLY A 85 7.64 3.26 8.40
N THR A 86 7.43 2.18 7.69
CA THR A 86 6.21 1.37 7.77
C THR A 86 6.33 0.37 8.91
N THR A 87 5.55 0.56 9.97
CA THR A 87 5.54 -0.31 11.16
C THR A 87 4.44 -1.36 11.12
N THR A 88 3.53 -1.24 10.16
CA THR A 88 2.42 -2.19 9.97
C THR A 88 2.17 -2.37 8.47
N ILE A 89 2.07 -3.62 8.04
CA ILE A 89 1.63 -3.98 6.69
C ILE A 89 0.30 -4.71 6.75
N ILE A 90 -0.48 -4.64 5.67
CA ILE A 90 -1.62 -5.51 5.46
C ILE A 90 -1.43 -6.15 4.09
N ASP A 91 -1.03 -7.42 4.10
CA ASP A 91 -0.75 -8.21 2.91
C ASP A 91 -1.99 -8.96 2.43
N PHE A 92 -1.94 -9.60 1.28
CA PHE A 92 -3.09 -10.31 0.69
C PHE A 92 -2.92 -11.81 0.80
N ALA A 93 -3.70 -12.45 1.66
CA ALA A 93 -3.85 -13.89 1.67
C ALA A 93 -4.62 -14.31 0.40
N CYS A 94 -3.92 -14.98 -0.50
CA CYS A 94 -4.42 -15.39 -1.81
C CYS A 94 -4.50 -16.92 -1.87
N PRO A 95 -5.68 -17.54 -1.67
CA PRO A 95 -5.86 -18.94 -1.97
C PRO A 95 -5.65 -19.17 -3.48
N ASN A 96 -5.22 -20.36 -3.88
CA ASN A 96 -5.24 -20.75 -5.28
C ASN A 96 -6.69 -21.07 -5.69
N LYS A 97 -6.98 -20.94 -6.99
CA LYS A 97 -8.31 -21.22 -7.50
C LYS A 97 -8.76 -22.66 -7.16
N GLY A 98 -9.90 -22.78 -6.50
CA GLY A 98 -10.43 -24.07 -6.02
C GLY A 98 -10.01 -24.43 -4.59
N GLU A 99 -9.15 -23.68 -3.95
CA GLU A 99 -8.87 -23.78 -2.53
C GLU A 99 -9.88 -22.98 -1.68
N THR A 100 -9.85 -23.17 -0.39
CA THR A 100 -10.72 -22.49 0.57
C THR A 100 -10.06 -21.21 1.10
N LEU A 101 -10.85 -20.31 1.73
CA LEU A 101 -10.28 -19.14 2.39
C LEU A 101 -9.41 -19.55 3.58
N HIS A 102 -9.75 -20.63 4.27
CA HIS A 102 -8.93 -21.20 5.34
C HIS A 102 -7.57 -21.70 4.84
N ASP A 103 -7.50 -22.31 3.66
CA ASP A 103 -6.22 -22.74 3.08
C ASP A 103 -5.33 -21.53 2.77
N GLY A 104 -5.90 -20.49 2.18
CA GLY A 104 -5.18 -19.23 1.93
C GLY A 104 -4.68 -18.59 3.23
N LEU A 105 -5.54 -18.49 4.25
CA LEU A 105 -5.16 -17.89 5.54
C LEU A 105 -4.05 -18.69 6.23
N ARG A 106 -4.17 -20.02 6.27
CA ARG A 106 -3.15 -20.91 6.85
C ARG A 106 -1.80 -20.73 6.18
N LEU A 107 -1.78 -20.71 4.84
CA LEU A 107 -0.55 -20.51 4.07
C LEU A 107 0.11 -19.17 4.38
N TRP A 108 -0.68 -18.07 4.47
CA TRP A 108 -0.12 -16.76 4.78
C TRP A 108 0.42 -16.66 6.21
N HIS A 109 -0.21 -17.31 7.17
CA HIS A 109 0.36 -17.44 8.52
C HIS A 109 1.69 -18.23 8.50
N GLU A 110 1.78 -19.33 7.77
CA GLU A 110 3.03 -20.11 7.63
C GLU A 110 4.16 -19.27 7.00
N LYS A 111 3.84 -18.38 6.07
CA LYS A 111 4.78 -17.45 5.43
C LYS A 111 5.22 -16.30 6.35
N ALA A 112 4.33 -15.77 7.19
CA ALA A 112 4.54 -14.51 7.93
C ALA A 112 4.92 -14.72 9.41
N ASP A 113 4.33 -15.72 10.09
CA ASP A 113 4.45 -15.87 11.53
C ASP A 113 5.90 -16.15 11.96
N GLY A 114 6.39 -15.30 12.89
CA GLY A 114 7.75 -15.38 13.39
C GLY A 114 8.84 -14.87 12.42
N LYS A 115 8.48 -14.53 11.17
CA LYS A 115 9.40 -14.03 10.15
C LYS A 115 9.23 -12.53 9.89
N CYS A 116 8.00 -12.03 9.99
CA CYS A 116 7.70 -10.63 9.74
C CYS A 116 8.34 -9.73 10.81
N ALA A 117 9.12 -8.74 10.41
CA ALA A 117 9.82 -7.84 11.32
C ALA A 117 8.95 -6.66 11.80
N CYS A 118 7.94 -6.25 11.03
CA CYS A 118 6.93 -5.26 11.42
C CYS A 118 5.61 -5.95 11.78
N ASP A 119 4.68 -5.22 12.42
CA ASP A 119 3.34 -5.75 12.68
C ASP A 119 2.60 -5.98 11.35
N TYR A 120 1.71 -6.96 11.30
CA TYR A 120 1.06 -7.35 10.05
C TYR A 120 -0.39 -7.80 10.26
N GLY A 121 -1.15 -7.73 9.21
CA GLY A 121 -2.49 -8.30 9.06
C GLY A 121 -2.70 -8.75 7.62
N PHE A 122 -3.86 -9.33 7.33
CA PHE A 122 -4.15 -9.82 6.00
C PHE A 122 -5.50 -9.29 5.47
N HIS A 123 -5.55 -8.95 4.20
CA HIS A 123 -6.76 -8.97 3.40
C HIS A 123 -6.99 -10.40 2.92
N MET A 124 -8.24 -10.82 2.75
CA MET A 124 -8.55 -12.11 2.16
C MET A 124 -9.00 -11.93 0.72
N THR A 125 -8.33 -12.60 -0.22
CA THR A 125 -8.72 -12.61 -1.63
C THR A 125 -9.89 -13.58 -1.83
N ILE A 126 -10.91 -13.13 -2.58
CA ILE A 126 -12.04 -13.93 -3.04
C ILE A 126 -11.88 -14.07 -4.56
N ASP A 127 -11.46 -15.22 -5.03
CA ASP A 127 -11.21 -15.54 -6.44
C ASP A 127 -12.24 -16.55 -7.00
N ASP A 128 -13.11 -17.07 -6.15
CA ASP A 128 -14.25 -17.95 -6.49
C ASP A 128 -15.46 -17.63 -5.61
N TRP A 129 -16.64 -18.12 -6.01
CA TRP A 129 -17.85 -17.98 -5.23
C TRP A 129 -18.67 -19.27 -5.21
N ASN A 130 -18.79 -19.85 -4.03
CA ASN A 130 -19.59 -21.03 -3.75
C ASN A 130 -20.08 -21.01 -2.29
N GLU A 131 -20.88 -22.00 -1.87
CA GLU A 131 -21.43 -22.05 -0.52
C GLU A 131 -20.35 -22.19 0.58
N THR A 132 -19.24 -22.83 0.29
CA THR A 132 -18.11 -22.95 1.23
C THR A 132 -17.46 -21.59 1.47
N ILE A 133 -17.08 -20.87 0.39
CA ILE A 133 -16.52 -19.52 0.48
C ILE A 133 -17.47 -18.59 1.22
N ALA A 134 -18.77 -18.65 0.93
CA ALA A 134 -19.77 -17.82 1.59
C ALA A 134 -19.85 -18.05 3.12
N ARG A 135 -19.67 -19.28 3.58
CA ARG A 135 -19.61 -19.60 5.03
C ARG A 135 -18.29 -19.17 5.67
N GLU A 136 -17.18 -19.44 5.00
CA GLU A 136 -15.85 -19.13 5.52
C GLU A 136 -15.58 -17.64 5.66
N ILE A 137 -16.32 -16.77 4.95
CA ILE A 137 -16.27 -15.32 5.22
C ILE A 137 -16.59 -15.02 6.68
N ASP A 138 -17.53 -15.74 7.31
CA ASP A 138 -17.85 -15.56 8.73
C ASP A 138 -16.67 -15.92 9.64
N ASP A 139 -15.95 -16.98 9.28
CA ASP A 139 -14.77 -17.43 10.01
C ASP A 139 -13.61 -16.44 9.85
N MET A 140 -13.43 -15.84 8.66
CA MET A 140 -12.42 -14.80 8.43
C MET A 140 -12.62 -13.59 9.37
N TYR A 141 -13.88 -13.21 9.63
CA TYR A 141 -14.15 -12.16 10.60
C TYR A 141 -13.77 -12.55 12.03
N ALA A 142 -13.96 -13.82 12.41
CA ALA A 142 -13.56 -14.34 13.72
C ALA A 142 -12.03 -14.29 13.91
N GLU A 143 -11.27 -14.50 12.82
CA GLU A 143 -9.81 -14.40 12.79
C GLU A 143 -9.31 -12.93 12.71
N GLY A 144 -10.22 -11.96 12.73
CA GLY A 144 -9.88 -10.53 12.67
C GLY A 144 -9.56 -10.01 11.26
N ILE A 145 -10.01 -10.71 10.21
CA ILE A 145 -9.95 -10.25 8.82
C ILE A 145 -11.27 -9.57 8.49
N SER A 146 -11.26 -8.26 8.36
CA SER A 146 -12.44 -7.42 8.09
C SER A 146 -12.44 -6.78 6.70
N SER A 147 -11.43 -7.06 5.89
CA SER A 147 -11.27 -6.53 4.55
C SER A 147 -10.88 -7.63 3.55
N PHE A 148 -11.43 -7.51 2.35
CA PHE A 148 -11.36 -8.52 1.30
C PHE A 148 -10.85 -7.90 0.01
N LYS A 149 -10.41 -8.74 -0.94
CA LYS A 149 -9.95 -8.33 -2.27
C LYS A 149 -10.64 -9.15 -3.34
N MET A 150 -11.04 -8.49 -4.43
CA MET A 150 -11.50 -9.11 -5.66
C MET A 150 -10.80 -8.52 -6.87
N TYR A 151 -10.82 -9.25 -7.97
CA TYR A 151 -10.17 -8.87 -9.23
C TYR A 151 -11.15 -8.93 -10.38
N MET A 152 -11.12 -7.93 -11.26
CA MET A 152 -11.90 -7.89 -12.51
C MET A 152 -11.05 -8.25 -13.73
N THR A 153 -9.79 -8.57 -13.51
CA THR A 153 -8.82 -9.07 -14.51
C THR A 153 -7.97 -10.18 -13.91
N TYR A 154 -7.06 -10.78 -14.68
CA TYR A 154 -6.24 -11.93 -14.37
C TYR A 154 -7.06 -13.24 -14.25
N PRO A 155 -7.01 -14.11 -15.29
CA PRO A 155 -7.84 -15.33 -15.35
C PRO A 155 -7.75 -16.24 -14.12
N ALA A 156 -6.58 -16.27 -13.46
CA ALA A 156 -6.36 -17.07 -12.25
C ALA A 156 -7.07 -16.50 -11.00
N MET A 157 -7.41 -15.21 -10.98
CA MET A 157 -7.89 -14.51 -9.77
C MET A 157 -9.24 -13.83 -9.98
N MET A 158 -9.64 -13.54 -11.22
CA MET A 158 -10.84 -12.76 -11.49
C MET A 158 -12.13 -13.54 -11.21
N ILE A 159 -13.14 -12.80 -10.77
CA ILE A 159 -14.52 -13.29 -10.64
C ILE A 159 -15.48 -12.48 -11.51
N GLY A 160 -16.59 -13.11 -11.92
CA GLY A 160 -17.63 -12.45 -12.70
C GLY A 160 -18.54 -11.56 -11.86
N ASP A 161 -19.34 -10.72 -12.54
CA ASP A 161 -20.23 -9.73 -11.90
C ASP A 161 -21.25 -10.37 -10.95
N GLU A 162 -21.81 -11.56 -11.29
CA GLU A 162 -22.74 -12.28 -10.42
C GLU A 162 -22.07 -12.72 -9.11
N ALA A 163 -20.87 -13.30 -9.18
CA ALA A 163 -20.11 -13.73 -8.02
C ALA A 163 -19.69 -12.52 -7.15
N MET A 164 -19.25 -11.44 -7.80
CA MET A 164 -18.92 -10.18 -7.13
C MET A 164 -20.13 -9.60 -6.38
N TYR A 165 -21.29 -9.55 -7.02
CA TYR A 165 -22.52 -9.10 -6.38
C TYR A 165 -22.86 -9.91 -5.13
N LYS A 166 -22.80 -11.26 -5.23
CA LYS A 166 -23.07 -12.17 -4.11
C LYS A 166 -22.05 -12.00 -2.97
N ALA A 167 -20.76 -11.88 -3.32
CA ALA A 167 -19.70 -11.66 -2.35
C ALA A 167 -19.90 -10.31 -1.61
N LEU A 168 -20.12 -9.23 -2.34
CA LEU A 168 -20.36 -7.90 -1.74
C LEU A 168 -21.59 -7.92 -0.82
N LYS A 169 -22.66 -8.62 -1.21
CA LYS A 169 -23.87 -8.77 -0.38
C LYS A 169 -23.55 -9.49 0.93
N LYS A 170 -22.76 -10.57 0.91
CA LYS A 170 -22.32 -11.28 2.11
C LYS A 170 -21.42 -10.42 2.99
N LEU A 171 -20.49 -9.68 2.40
CA LEU A 171 -19.60 -8.76 3.14
C LEU A 171 -20.37 -7.63 3.82
N LYS A 172 -21.43 -7.10 3.19
CA LYS A 172 -22.29 -6.08 3.80
C LYS A 172 -22.90 -6.56 5.11
N GLU A 173 -23.37 -7.80 5.18
CA GLU A 173 -23.99 -8.38 6.40
C GLU A 173 -23.06 -8.30 7.61
N LYS A 174 -21.74 -8.38 7.39
CA LYS A 174 -20.73 -8.32 8.43
C LYS A 174 -20.17 -6.90 8.67
N GLY A 175 -20.50 -5.95 7.80
CA GLY A 175 -19.90 -4.61 7.79
C GLY A 175 -18.46 -4.62 7.34
N GLY A 176 -18.11 -5.54 6.44
CA GLY A 176 -16.81 -5.65 5.81
C GLY A 176 -16.60 -4.64 4.71
N ILE A 177 -15.36 -4.56 4.24
CA ILE A 177 -14.96 -3.70 3.14
C ILE A 177 -14.19 -4.52 2.10
N CYS A 178 -14.40 -4.20 0.82
CA CYS A 178 -13.71 -4.87 -0.27
C CYS A 178 -12.92 -3.89 -1.12
N GLY A 179 -11.63 -4.20 -1.33
CA GLY A 179 -10.81 -3.59 -2.36
C GLY A 179 -10.97 -4.34 -3.68
N VAL A 180 -11.02 -3.64 -4.80
CA VAL A 180 -11.18 -4.28 -6.10
C VAL A 180 -10.16 -3.75 -7.10
N HIS A 181 -9.49 -4.69 -7.79
CA HIS A 181 -8.70 -4.39 -8.98
C HIS A 181 -9.63 -4.18 -10.17
N CYS A 182 -9.66 -2.97 -10.69
CA CYS A 182 -10.60 -2.56 -11.73
C CYS A 182 -9.89 -2.35 -13.07
N GLU A 183 -9.87 -3.37 -13.92
CA GLU A 183 -9.50 -3.30 -15.33
C GLU A 183 -10.41 -4.24 -16.14
N ASN A 184 -10.78 -3.85 -17.37
CA ASN A 184 -11.62 -4.65 -18.25
C ASN A 184 -10.82 -5.76 -18.94
N ALA A 185 -10.88 -6.98 -18.42
CA ALA A 185 -10.12 -8.12 -18.93
C ALA A 185 -10.42 -8.42 -20.42
N GLY A 186 -11.68 -8.41 -20.83
CA GLY A 186 -12.07 -8.79 -22.20
C GLY A 186 -11.48 -7.88 -23.27
N VAL A 187 -11.48 -6.55 -23.04
CA VAL A 187 -10.90 -5.60 -23.98
C VAL A 187 -9.38 -5.66 -23.94
N ILE A 188 -8.78 -5.80 -22.76
CA ILE A 188 -7.32 -5.97 -22.60
C ILE A 188 -6.84 -7.20 -23.38
N ASP A 189 -7.52 -8.34 -23.25
CA ASP A 189 -7.15 -9.57 -23.95
C ASP A 189 -7.26 -9.42 -25.46
N ALA A 190 -8.29 -8.71 -25.96
CA ALA A 190 -8.44 -8.40 -27.38
C ALA A 190 -7.29 -7.52 -27.88
N LEU A 191 -6.94 -6.44 -27.17
CA LEU A 191 -5.83 -5.56 -27.53
C LEU A 191 -4.47 -6.29 -27.49
N ILE A 192 -4.27 -7.19 -26.53
CA ILE A 192 -3.07 -8.05 -26.47
C ILE A 192 -3.00 -8.95 -27.72
N ALA A 193 -4.14 -9.55 -28.11
CA ALA A 193 -4.20 -10.40 -29.29
C ALA A 193 -3.89 -9.62 -30.58
N GLU A 194 -4.40 -8.40 -30.71
CA GLU A 194 -4.12 -7.50 -31.84
C GLU A 194 -2.61 -7.17 -31.93
N LYS A 195 -2.00 -6.75 -30.80
CA LYS A 195 -0.55 -6.46 -30.77
C LYS A 195 0.30 -7.67 -31.17
N LYS A 196 -0.03 -8.86 -30.64
CA LYS A 196 0.66 -10.10 -31.01
C LYS A 196 0.50 -10.45 -32.48
N ALA A 197 -0.69 -10.29 -33.03
CA ALA A 197 -0.96 -10.53 -34.44
C ALA A 197 -0.19 -9.56 -35.37
N ALA A 198 0.05 -8.33 -34.90
CA ALA A 198 0.88 -7.34 -35.59
C ALA A 198 2.41 -7.58 -35.42
N GLY A 199 2.80 -8.58 -34.64
CA GLY A 199 4.23 -8.86 -34.34
C GLY A 199 4.85 -7.88 -33.35
N GLU A 200 4.05 -7.06 -32.66
CA GLU A 200 4.49 -6.08 -31.67
C GLU A 200 4.67 -6.75 -30.29
N ASN A 201 5.89 -6.71 -29.75
CA ASN A 201 6.24 -7.39 -28.49
C ASN A 201 7.08 -6.51 -27.55
N GLY A 202 7.22 -5.23 -27.84
CA GLY A 202 7.96 -4.26 -27.04
C GLY A 202 7.26 -3.99 -25.69
N VAL A 203 8.01 -3.45 -24.73
CA VAL A 203 7.48 -3.09 -23.41
C VAL A 203 6.37 -2.03 -23.52
N TYR A 204 6.46 -1.14 -24.49
CA TYR A 204 5.46 -0.10 -24.79
C TYR A 204 4.05 -0.68 -25.09
N CYS A 205 3.97 -1.93 -25.53
CA CYS A 205 2.69 -2.60 -25.72
C CYS A 205 1.92 -2.79 -24.40
N HIS A 206 2.63 -2.84 -23.26
CA HIS A 206 1.97 -3.04 -21.97
C HIS A 206 1.00 -1.91 -21.63
N PRO A 207 1.37 -0.61 -21.61
CA PRO A 207 0.40 0.46 -21.38
C PRO A 207 -0.61 0.62 -22.53
N GLU A 208 -0.24 0.31 -23.78
CA GLU A 208 -1.14 0.45 -24.93
C GLU A 208 -2.26 -0.60 -24.93
N THR A 209 -2.02 -1.78 -24.35
CA THR A 209 -3.04 -2.83 -24.20
C THR A 209 -3.87 -2.70 -22.91
N ARG A 210 -3.53 -1.75 -22.04
CA ARG A 210 -4.22 -1.45 -20.78
C ARG A 210 -4.55 0.03 -20.68
N PRO A 211 -5.33 0.58 -21.62
CA PRO A 211 -5.62 2.01 -21.64
C PRO A 211 -6.40 2.44 -20.40
N ASP A 212 -6.24 3.70 -20.04
CA ASP A 212 -6.86 4.36 -18.90
C ASP A 212 -8.38 4.22 -18.86
N ILE A 213 -9.03 4.35 -20.02
CA ILE A 213 -10.48 4.20 -20.15
C ILE A 213 -11.00 2.80 -19.78
N MET A 214 -10.16 1.75 -19.87
CA MET A 214 -10.54 0.39 -19.47
C MET A 214 -10.46 0.18 -17.97
N GLU A 215 -9.65 0.96 -17.26
CA GLU A 215 -9.71 1.09 -15.81
C GLU A 215 -10.98 1.84 -15.40
N ALA A 216 -11.27 2.97 -16.02
CA ALA A 216 -12.45 3.79 -15.72
C ALA A 216 -13.77 3.02 -15.96
N GLU A 217 -13.88 2.25 -17.04
CA GLU A 217 -15.05 1.39 -17.31
C GLU A 217 -15.25 0.38 -16.17
N ALA A 218 -14.19 -0.32 -15.78
CA ALA A 218 -14.28 -1.32 -14.72
C ALA A 218 -14.62 -0.69 -13.37
N VAL A 219 -14.07 0.50 -13.06
CA VAL A 219 -14.44 1.28 -11.88
C VAL A 219 -15.92 1.63 -11.91
N GLY A 220 -16.43 2.17 -13.03
CA GLY A 220 -17.84 2.53 -13.19
C GLY A 220 -18.77 1.33 -13.00
N ARG A 221 -18.42 0.17 -13.58
CA ARG A 221 -19.16 -1.09 -13.46
C ARG A 221 -19.19 -1.59 -12.02
N LEU A 222 -18.04 -1.65 -11.34
CA LEU A 222 -17.96 -2.02 -9.92
C LEU A 222 -18.85 -1.10 -9.08
N LEU A 223 -18.77 0.21 -9.28
CA LEU A 223 -19.51 1.18 -8.49
C LEU A 223 -21.03 1.00 -8.66
N ARG A 224 -21.53 0.61 -9.84
CA ARG A 224 -22.95 0.28 -10.04
C ARG A 224 -23.36 -1.00 -9.30
N ILE A 225 -22.50 -2.02 -9.30
CA ILE A 225 -22.75 -3.26 -8.54
C ILE A 225 -22.76 -2.96 -7.03
N ALA A 226 -21.80 -2.18 -6.55
CA ALA A 226 -21.71 -1.78 -5.15
C ALA A 226 -22.89 -0.89 -4.71
N GLU A 227 -23.38 0.00 -5.58
CA GLU A 227 -24.59 0.81 -5.39
C GLU A 227 -25.83 -0.06 -5.19
N GLN A 228 -26.00 -1.09 -6.03
CA GLN A 228 -27.12 -2.04 -5.91
C GLN A 228 -27.10 -2.82 -4.58
N VAL A 229 -25.91 -3.11 -4.08
CA VAL A 229 -25.73 -3.76 -2.77
C VAL A 229 -25.82 -2.77 -1.62
N ASP A 230 -25.52 -1.49 -1.85
CA ASP A 230 -25.33 -0.43 -0.84
C ASP A 230 -24.23 -0.79 0.15
N ILE A 231 -23.02 -1.03 -0.38
CA ILE A 231 -21.81 -1.36 0.39
C ILE A 231 -20.67 -0.39 0.03
N PRO A 232 -19.87 0.07 1.02
CA PRO A 232 -18.65 0.81 0.72
C PRO A 232 -17.59 -0.09 0.10
N VAL A 233 -16.89 0.43 -0.91
CA VAL A 233 -15.76 -0.26 -1.58
C VAL A 233 -14.52 0.60 -1.62
N VAL A 234 -13.37 -0.04 -1.81
CA VAL A 234 -12.09 0.62 -2.06
C VAL A 234 -11.70 0.39 -3.51
N ILE A 235 -11.54 1.45 -4.28
CA ILE A 235 -10.87 1.37 -5.56
C ILE A 235 -9.37 1.39 -5.27
N VAL A 236 -8.73 0.22 -5.38
CA VAL A 236 -7.30 0.10 -5.10
C VAL A 236 -6.49 0.67 -6.25
N TYR A 237 -5.29 1.18 -5.94
CA TYR A 237 -4.31 1.75 -6.88
C TYR A 237 -4.90 2.54 -8.06
N THR A 238 -5.88 3.42 -7.81
CA THR A 238 -6.44 4.32 -8.83
C THR A 238 -5.34 5.13 -9.51
N THR A 239 -5.32 5.17 -10.85
CA THR A 239 -4.18 5.69 -11.60
C THR A 239 -4.47 6.92 -12.46
N ASN A 240 -5.73 7.21 -12.83
CA ASN A 240 -6.05 8.17 -13.89
C ASN A 240 -7.26 9.06 -13.57
N ILE A 241 -7.44 10.08 -14.42
CA ILE A 241 -8.49 11.10 -14.27
C ILE A 241 -9.87 10.49 -14.48
N GLU A 242 -10.04 9.67 -15.50
CA GLU A 242 -11.33 9.09 -15.88
C GLU A 242 -11.87 8.19 -14.75
N ALA A 243 -11.01 7.42 -14.09
CA ALA A 243 -11.39 6.63 -12.92
C ALA A 243 -11.79 7.54 -11.74
N LEU A 244 -11.06 8.64 -11.50
CA LEU A 244 -11.45 9.63 -10.48
C LEU A 244 -12.79 10.28 -10.77
N ASP A 245 -13.13 10.53 -12.03
CA ASP A 245 -14.42 11.10 -12.44
C ASP A 245 -15.57 10.10 -12.20
N GLU A 246 -15.38 8.80 -12.50
CA GLU A 246 -16.36 7.77 -12.14
C GLU A 246 -16.61 7.70 -10.63
N ILE A 247 -15.54 7.79 -9.82
CA ILE A 247 -15.63 7.81 -8.37
C ILE A 247 -16.35 9.07 -7.88
N ALA A 248 -16.04 10.23 -8.45
CA ALA A 248 -16.71 11.50 -8.10
C ALA A 248 -18.21 11.43 -8.41
N ASN A 249 -18.59 10.88 -9.57
CA ASN A 249 -19.98 10.66 -9.95
C ASN A 249 -20.72 9.72 -8.98
N ALA A 250 -20.06 8.65 -8.53
CA ALA A 250 -20.62 7.73 -7.55
C ALA A 250 -20.84 8.41 -6.19
N ARG A 251 -19.85 9.17 -5.72
CA ARG A 251 -19.95 9.96 -4.48
C ARG A 251 -21.04 11.03 -4.54
N TRP A 252 -21.19 11.67 -5.72
CA TRP A 252 -22.29 12.63 -5.93
C TRP A 252 -23.68 11.98 -5.79
N ARG A 253 -23.83 10.70 -6.18
CA ARG A 253 -25.03 9.92 -5.93
C ARG A 253 -25.20 9.46 -4.48
N GLY A 254 -24.26 9.78 -3.59
CA GLY A 254 -24.30 9.41 -2.18
C GLY A 254 -23.59 8.12 -1.82
N GLN A 255 -22.90 7.47 -2.78
CA GLN A 255 -22.14 6.27 -2.48
C GLN A 255 -20.91 6.56 -1.62
N LYS A 256 -20.64 5.67 -0.69
CA LYS A 256 -19.40 5.68 0.10
C LYS A 256 -18.32 4.88 -0.64
N VAL A 257 -17.39 5.61 -1.26
CA VAL A 257 -16.27 5.05 -2.04
C VAL A 257 -14.96 5.53 -1.47
N PHE A 258 -14.05 4.62 -1.17
CA PHE A 258 -12.70 4.92 -0.75
C PHE A 258 -11.73 4.72 -1.92
N VAL A 259 -10.65 5.47 -1.92
CA VAL A 259 -9.65 5.49 -2.99
C VAL A 259 -8.27 5.27 -2.42
N GLU A 260 -7.56 4.35 -3.03
CA GLU A 260 -6.15 4.13 -2.85
C GLU A 260 -5.40 4.54 -4.12
N THR A 261 -4.19 5.06 -3.97
CA THR A 261 -3.21 5.20 -5.05
C THR A 261 -1.82 4.80 -4.55
N CYS A 262 -0.82 4.80 -5.43
CA CYS A 262 0.54 4.38 -5.09
C CYS A 262 1.59 5.42 -5.53
N PRO A 263 2.80 5.41 -4.92
CA PRO A 263 3.85 6.38 -5.25
C PRO A 263 4.20 6.41 -6.74
N GLN A 264 4.24 5.25 -7.43
CA GLN A 264 4.54 5.17 -8.86
C GLN A 264 3.60 6.04 -9.70
N TYR A 265 2.31 6.08 -9.39
CA TYR A 265 1.32 6.90 -10.10
C TYR A 265 1.36 8.38 -9.74
N LEU A 266 2.12 8.74 -8.70
CA LEU A 266 2.28 10.12 -8.23
C LEU A 266 3.57 10.77 -8.74
N VAL A 267 4.62 9.98 -8.99
CA VAL A 267 5.97 10.52 -9.26
C VAL A 267 6.57 10.10 -10.59
N LEU A 268 6.12 8.99 -11.18
CA LEU A 268 6.52 8.51 -12.51
C LEU A 268 5.46 8.87 -13.55
N ASP A 269 5.82 8.83 -14.82
CA ASP A 269 4.89 8.93 -15.95
C ASP A 269 5.23 7.91 -17.03
N ASP A 270 4.32 7.72 -17.99
CA ASP A 270 4.35 6.64 -18.99
C ASP A 270 5.59 6.66 -19.90
N SER A 271 6.37 7.75 -19.93
CA SER A 271 7.63 7.83 -20.68
C SER A 271 8.63 6.72 -20.29
N VAL A 272 8.50 6.16 -19.10
CA VAL A 272 9.35 5.06 -18.61
C VAL A 272 9.25 3.80 -19.47
N TYR A 273 8.14 3.59 -20.19
CA TYR A 273 7.92 2.41 -21.05
C TYR A 273 8.54 2.55 -22.44
N TYR A 274 8.93 3.76 -22.85
CA TYR A 274 9.46 4.07 -24.17
C TYR A 274 10.99 4.22 -24.19
N ASN A 275 11.67 3.56 -23.23
CA ASN A 275 13.12 3.53 -23.17
C ASN A 275 13.69 2.59 -24.24
N GLU A 276 14.77 3.00 -24.92
CA GLU A 276 15.46 2.17 -25.93
C GLU A 276 16.08 0.91 -25.30
N ASP A 277 16.55 1.00 -24.07
CA ASP A 277 16.95 -0.17 -23.28
C ASP A 277 15.70 -0.89 -22.78
N TRP A 278 15.43 -2.03 -23.41
CA TRP A 278 14.30 -2.88 -23.08
C TRP A 278 14.20 -3.21 -21.58
N LEU A 279 15.35 -3.50 -20.94
CA LEU A 279 15.39 -3.88 -19.54
C LEU A 279 15.02 -2.71 -18.63
N GLN A 280 15.48 -1.49 -18.96
CA GLN A 280 15.10 -0.29 -18.20
C GLN A 280 13.58 -0.07 -18.27
N ALA A 281 12.97 -0.21 -19.45
CA ALA A 281 11.53 -0.13 -19.60
C ALA A 281 10.79 -1.25 -18.83
N ALA A 282 11.28 -2.50 -18.92
CA ALA A 282 10.65 -3.66 -18.26
C ALA A 282 10.62 -3.56 -16.74
N LYS A 283 11.57 -2.86 -16.12
CA LYS A 283 11.59 -2.61 -14.66
C LYS A 283 10.36 -1.86 -14.15
N TYR A 284 9.66 -1.11 -15.01
CA TYR A 284 8.48 -0.33 -14.65
C TYR A 284 7.15 -1.04 -14.92
N VAL A 285 7.16 -2.24 -15.51
CA VAL A 285 5.93 -2.98 -15.79
C VAL A 285 5.22 -3.34 -14.49
N CYS A 286 4.03 -2.77 -14.31
CA CYS A 286 3.06 -3.03 -13.23
C CYS A 286 1.65 -2.82 -13.76
N SER A 287 0.64 -3.32 -13.08
CA SER A 287 -0.75 -3.22 -13.51
C SER A 287 -1.65 -2.74 -12.37
N PRO A 288 -2.44 -1.66 -12.62
CA PRO A 288 -2.53 -0.90 -13.87
C PRO A 288 -1.19 -0.23 -14.24
N PRO A 289 -0.98 0.11 -15.54
CA PRO A 289 0.25 0.78 -15.96
C PRO A 289 0.40 2.19 -15.37
N ILE A 290 1.65 2.66 -15.31
CA ILE A 290 1.97 4.06 -15.02
C ILE A 290 1.37 4.93 -16.12
N ARG A 291 0.69 6.01 -15.75
CA ARG A 291 -0.09 6.88 -16.64
C ARG A 291 0.64 8.17 -16.98
N LYS A 292 -0.05 9.06 -17.69
CA LYS A 292 0.49 10.33 -18.13
C LYS A 292 0.73 11.29 -16.97
N LYS A 293 1.56 12.29 -17.18
CA LYS A 293 1.85 13.32 -16.18
C LYS A 293 0.62 14.10 -15.72
N ALA A 294 -0.39 14.22 -16.57
CA ALA A 294 -1.67 14.86 -16.22
C ALA A 294 -2.38 14.09 -15.08
N ASP A 295 -2.36 12.75 -15.14
CA ASP A 295 -2.96 11.86 -14.14
C ASP A 295 -2.24 11.97 -12.80
N CYS A 296 -0.90 11.96 -12.81
CA CYS A 296 -0.12 12.22 -11.60
C CYS A 296 -0.54 13.52 -10.90
N ASN A 297 -0.73 14.58 -11.67
CA ASN A 297 -1.14 15.88 -11.14
C ASN A 297 -2.58 15.87 -10.61
N ALA A 298 -3.47 15.11 -11.24
CA ALA A 298 -4.85 14.94 -10.79
C ALA A 298 -4.89 14.17 -9.45
N LEU A 299 -4.14 13.09 -9.32
CA LEU A 299 -4.02 12.32 -8.09
C LEU A 299 -3.47 13.16 -6.92
N TRP A 300 -2.45 14.00 -7.14
CA TRP A 300 -1.98 14.93 -6.11
C TRP A 300 -3.06 15.93 -5.68
N ARG A 301 -3.88 16.43 -6.63
CA ARG A 301 -5.02 17.31 -6.30
C ARG A 301 -6.08 16.56 -5.49
N ALA A 302 -6.36 15.30 -5.85
CA ALA A 302 -7.31 14.45 -5.16
C ALA A 302 -6.85 14.15 -3.71
N ILE A 303 -5.55 13.86 -3.48
CA ILE A 303 -4.97 13.73 -2.13
C ILE A 303 -5.16 15.02 -1.33
N ARG A 304 -4.85 16.17 -1.92
CA ARG A 304 -5.00 17.48 -1.25
C ARG A 304 -6.44 17.77 -0.82
N ARG A 305 -7.42 17.35 -1.63
CA ARG A 305 -8.86 17.53 -1.34
C ARG A 305 -9.40 16.49 -0.36
N GLY A 306 -8.61 15.43 -0.03
CA GLY A 306 -9.06 14.31 0.81
C GLY A 306 -9.91 13.29 0.06
N GLU A 307 -9.90 13.31 -1.25
CA GLU A 307 -10.63 12.40 -2.12
C GLU A 307 -9.93 11.03 -2.22
N VAL A 308 -8.61 10.97 -1.98
CA VAL A 308 -7.81 9.75 -1.84
C VAL A 308 -7.57 9.50 -0.35
N GLN A 309 -7.93 8.31 0.13
CA GLN A 309 -7.82 7.97 1.54
C GLN A 309 -6.46 7.38 1.88
N THR A 310 -5.88 6.55 1.01
CA THR A 310 -4.61 5.87 1.29
C THR A 310 -3.63 6.00 0.13
N VAL A 311 -2.35 6.07 0.49
CA VAL A 311 -1.24 5.89 -0.45
C VAL A 311 -0.47 4.66 0.01
N SER A 312 -0.79 3.52 -0.57
CA SER A 312 -0.11 2.23 -0.36
C SER A 312 0.95 2.02 -1.44
N THR A 313 1.67 0.91 -1.45
CA THR A 313 2.73 0.71 -2.45
C THR A 313 2.36 -0.22 -3.59
N ASP A 314 1.49 -1.19 -3.33
CA ASP A 314 1.34 -2.36 -4.20
C ASP A 314 2.72 -3.02 -4.42
N HIS A 315 3.51 -3.13 -3.32
CA HIS A 315 4.84 -3.70 -3.37
C HIS A 315 4.77 -5.16 -3.81
N CYS A 316 5.20 -5.38 -5.04
CA CYS A 316 5.24 -6.67 -5.70
C CYS A 316 6.58 -6.75 -6.43
N SER A 317 7.65 -7.10 -5.71
CA SER A 317 9.02 -6.97 -6.18
C SER A 317 9.46 -8.16 -7.01
N PHE A 318 10.24 -7.88 -8.04
CA PHE A 318 10.91 -8.88 -8.86
C PHE A 318 12.36 -8.48 -9.08
N THR A 319 13.22 -9.45 -9.34
CA THR A 319 14.61 -9.19 -9.74
C THR A 319 14.71 -8.82 -11.22
N THR A 320 15.82 -8.23 -11.60
CA THR A 320 16.19 -7.98 -13.01
C THR A 320 16.14 -9.28 -13.84
N ALA A 321 16.60 -10.39 -13.27
CA ALA A 321 16.56 -11.69 -13.94
C ALA A 321 15.13 -12.17 -14.22
N GLN A 322 14.22 -11.98 -13.27
CA GLN A 322 12.81 -12.30 -13.46
C GLN A 322 12.15 -11.41 -14.53
N LYS A 323 12.46 -10.12 -14.56
CA LYS A 323 11.97 -9.22 -15.63
C LYS A 323 12.51 -9.65 -17.01
N LEU A 324 13.78 -10.05 -17.08
CA LEU A 324 14.41 -10.54 -18.33
C LEU A 324 13.77 -11.82 -18.89
N ALA A 325 13.19 -12.67 -18.05
CA ALA A 325 12.48 -13.86 -18.51
C ALA A 325 11.30 -13.55 -19.46
N GLY A 326 10.75 -12.34 -19.39
CA GLY A 326 9.71 -11.84 -20.30
C GLY A 326 10.22 -11.24 -21.62
N ARG A 327 11.54 -11.27 -21.89
CA ARG A 327 12.10 -10.66 -23.09
C ARG A 327 11.53 -11.29 -24.37
N GLY A 328 11.05 -10.44 -25.27
CA GLY A 328 10.39 -10.88 -26.52
C GLY A 328 8.90 -11.21 -26.38
N ASN A 329 8.33 -11.11 -25.18
CA ASN A 329 6.90 -11.25 -24.94
C ASN A 329 6.48 -10.33 -23.79
N PHE A 330 5.97 -9.15 -24.09
CA PHE A 330 5.60 -8.17 -23.07
C PHE A 330 4.57 -8.71 -22.05
N THR A 331 3.74 -9.68 -22.42
CA THR A 331 2.75 -10.29 -21.50
C THR A 331 3.37 -11.28 -20.51
N ALA A 332 4.62 -11.68 -20.71
CA ALA A 332 5.36 -12.56 -19.81
C ALA A 332 6.29 -11.79 -18.85
N ILE A 333 6.37 -10.46 -18.96
CA ILE A 333 7.10 -9.64 -18.01
C ILE A 333 6.34 -9.64 -16.69
N PRO A 334 6.92 -10.10 -15.57
CA PRO A 334 6.23 -10.06 -14.28
C PRO A 334 5.78 -8.64 -13.93
N GLY A 335 4.46 -8.48 -13.69
CA GLY A 335 3.84 -7.19 -13.38
C GLY A 335 3.96 -6.86 -11.90
N GLY A 336 4.80 -5.89 -11.56
CA GLY A 336 5.00 -5.41 -10.20
C GLY A 336 6.34 -4.71 -10.01
N ILE A 337 6.44 -3.84 -9.02
CA ILE A 337 7.65 -3.06 -8.71
C ILE A 337 7.87 -2.96 -7.19
N PRO A 338 9.11 -2.82 -6.71
CA PRO A 338 9.38 -2.54 -5.31
C PRO A 338 9.01 -1.09 -4.96
N GLY A 339 8.48 -0.85 -3.74
CA GLY A 339 8.04 0.49 -3.33
C GLY A 339 8.00 0.73 -1.83
N VAL A 340 7.89 -0.31 -0.98
CA VAL A 340 7.61 -0.18 0.45
C VAL A 340 8.68 0.60 1.21
N GLU A 341 9.93 0.53 0.79
CA GLU A 341 11.07 1.17 1.44
C GLU A 341 11.15 2.68 1.15
N THR A 342 10.67 3.15 0.00
CA THR A 342 10.84 4.52 -0.47
C THR A 342 9.59 5.40 -0.32
N ARG A 343 8.43 4.79 -0.06
CA ARG A 343 7.11 5.46 -0.04
C ARG A 343 7.09 6.74 0.80
N GLY A 344 7.52 6.68 2.05
CA GLY A 344 7.47 7.82 2.97
C GLY A 344 8.27 9.02 2.46
N GLU A 345 9.49 8.77 1.98
CA GLU A 345 10.39 9.80 1.48
C GLU A 345 9.94 10.39 0.14
N LEU A 346 9.36 9.57 -0.74
CA LEU A 346 8.78 10.05 -2.01
C LEU A 346 7.56 10.95 -1.77
N ILE A 347 6.65 10.57 -0.86
CA ILE A 347 5.48 11.39 -0.55
C ILE A 347 5.88 12.69 0.13
N TYR A 348 6.89 12.67 1.02
CA TYR A 348 7.42 13.91 1.58
C TYR A 348 8.05 14.79 0.50
N THR A 349 8.92 14.25 -0.33
CA THR A 349 9.69 14.99 -1.34
C THR A 349 8.77 15.59 -2.41
N PHE A 350 7.97 14.77 -3.07
CA PHE A 350 7.17 15.19 -4.22
C PHE A 350 5.82 15.79 -3.84
N GLY A 351 5.38 15.55 -2.61
CA GLY A 351 4.14 16.08 -2.06
C GLY A 351 4.39 17.29 -1.16
N VAL A 352 5.02 17.07 0.00
CA VAL A 352 5.16 18.10 1.04
C VAL A 352 6.19 19.16 0.65
N ALA A 353 7.42 18.76 0.32
CA ALA A 353 8.49 19.70 -0.03
C ALA A 353 8.17 20.50 -1.28
N LYS A 354 7.48 19.92 -2.26
CA LYS A 354 6.95 20.61 -3.45
C LYS A 354 5.61 21.33 -3.22
N LYS A 355 5.12 21.41 -1.97
CA LYS A 355 3.90 22.13 -1.57
C LYS A 355 2.61 21.69 -2.29
N LYS A 356 2.56 20.46 -2.78
CA LYS A 356 1.35 19.90 -3.38
C LYS A 356 0.35 19.49 -2.30
N ILE A 357 0.85 18.99 -1.16
CA ILE A 357 0.08 18.62 0.04
C ILE A 357 0.77 19.13 1.30
N GLY A 358 0.05 19.21 2.41
CA GLY A 358 0.63 19.52 3.72
C GLY A 358 0.98 18.26 4.51
N LEU A 359 1.77 18.42 5.60
CA LEU A 359 2.15 17.34 6.51
C LEU A 359 0.94 16.56 7.06
N GLY A 360 -0.16 17.25 7.36
CA GLY A 360 -1.38 16.61 7.83
C GLY A 360 -1.99 15.66 6.79
N ALA A 361 -1.96 16.04 5.50
CA ALA A 361 -2.44 15.16 4.43
C ALA A 361 -1.53 13.92 4.28
N MET A 362 -0.19 14.10 4.34
CA MET A 362 0.75 12.99 4.36
C MET A 362 0.48 12.03 5.53
N CYS A 363 0.29 12.55 6.74
CA CYS A 363 -0.03 11.75 7.92
C CYS A 363 -1.35 10.98 7.72
N ARG A 364 -2.37 11.63 7.17
CA ARG A 364 -3.65 10.95 6.89
C ARG A 364 -3.47 9.78 5.93
N VAL A 365 -2.86 9.99 4.78
CA VAL A 365 -2.81 8.95 3.73
C VAL A 365 -1.81 7.83 4.01
N LEU A 366 -0.79 8.06 4.87
CA LEU A 366 0.22 7.05 5.20
C LEU A 366 -0.03 6.32 6.54
N ALA A 367 -0.84 6.89 7.44
CA ALA A 367 -1.01 6.34 8.79
C ALA A 367 -2.47 6.38 9.28
N GLU A 368 -3.08 7.56 9.40
CA GLU A 368 -4.37 7.70 10.09
C GLU A 368 -5.53 7.05 9.32
N ASN A 369 -5.65 7.34 8.02
CA ASN A 369 -6.72 6.80 7.21
C ASN A 369 -6.60 5.28 6.99
N PRO A 370 -5.43 4.70 6.63
CA PRO A 370 -5.33 3.24 6.55
C PRO A 370 -5.65 2.56 7.90
N ALA A 371 -5.26 3.17 9.04
CA ALA A 371 -5.65 2.63 10.35
C ALA A 371 -7.17 2.63 10.55
N LYS A 372 -7.86 3.69 10.18
CA LYS A 372 -9.33 3.80 10.27
C LYS A 372 -10.03 2.92 9.27
N LEU A 373 -9.57 2.91 8.01
CA LEU A 373 -10.17 2.15 6.93
C LEU A 373 -10.16 0.65 7.22
N TYR A 374 -9.08 0.17 7.83
CA TYR A 374 -8.85 -1.25 8.06
C TYR A 374 -8.93 -1.66 9.53
N GLY A 375 -9.58 -0.85 10.39
CA GLY A 375 -9.96 -1.23 11.74
C GLY A 375 -8.83 -1.37 12.75
N LEU A 376 -7.74 -0.63 12.59
CA LEU A 376 -6.59 -0.58 13.48
C LEU A 376 -6.56 0.67 14.38
N TYR A 377 -7.37 1.69 14.07
CA TYR A 377 -7.44 2.94 14.84
C TYR A 377 -8.25 2.74 16.13
N PRO A 378 -7.89 3.35 17.28
CA PRO A 378 -6.73 4.22 17.52
C PRO A 378 -5.47 3.50 18.00
N ARG A 379 -5.43 2.15 17.95
CA ARG A 379 -4.24 1.38 18.34
C ARG A 379 -3.03 1.77 17.51
N LYS A 380 -3.21 1.94 16.19
CA LYS A 380 -2.24 2.37 15.18
C LYS A 380 -2.70 3.67 14.51
N GLY A 381 -1.80 4.31 13.76
CA GLY A 381 -2.12 5.46 12.91
C GLY A 381 -2.23 6.80 13.62
N VAL A 382 -1.97 6.87 14.92
CA VAL A 382 -2.02 8.11 15.70
C VAL A 382 -0.97 8.11 16.80
N LEU A 383 -0.42 9.30 17.13
CA LEU A 383 0.39 9.54 18.31
C LEU A 383 -0.48 10.15 19.40
N ALA A 384 -1.09 9.29 20.23
CA ALA A 384 -2.00 9.68 21.30
C ALA A 384 -1.87 8.71 22.50
N PRO A 385 -2.24 9.16 23.73
CA PRO A 385 -2.25 8.27 24.88
C PRO A 385 -3.06 7.00 24.63
N GLY A 386 -2.45 5.83 24.95
CA GLY A 386 -3.04 4.50 24.79
C GLY A 386 -2.75 3.82 23.44
N SER A 387 -2.34 4.57 22.39
CA SER A 387 -1.89 3.95 21.13
C SER A 387 -0.54 3.25 21.27
N ASP A 388 -0.25 2.32 20.36
CA ASP A 388 1.06 1.69 20.29
C ASP A 388 2.14 2.76 20.02
N ALA A 389 3.29 2.62 20.67
CA ALA A 389 4.40 3.55 20.49
C ALA A 389 5.17 3.25 19.19
N ASP A 390 4.46 3.40 18.07
CA ASP A 390 4.99 3.32 16.72
C ASP A 390 5.30 4.72 16.23
N ILE A 391 6.58 5.06 16.15
CA ILE A 391 7.02 6.43 15.90
C ILE A 391 8.05 6.44 14.77
N VAL A 392 7.79 7.24 13.73
CA VAL A 392 8.76 7.57 12.69
C VAL A 392 9.38 8.93 13.00
N VAL A 393 10.69 8.93 13.19
CA VAL A 393 11.49 10.16 13.35
C VAL A 393 12.06 10.53 11.99
N TYR A 394 11.53 11.60 11.40
CA TYR A 394 11.89 12.09 10.07
C TYR A 394 12.72 13.37 10.18
N ASP A 395 13.91 13.37 9.57
CA ASP A 395 14.77 14.55 9.47
C ASP A 395 14.46 15.30 8.16
N PRO A 396 13.81 16.47 8.22
CA PRO A 396 13.42 17.20 7.01
C PRO A 396 14.59 17.86 6.27
N LYS A 397 15.82 17.77 6.81
CA LYS A 397 17.02 18.41 6.26
C LYS A 397 18.04 17.43 5.68
N ALA A 398 17.86 16.14 5.90
CA ALA A 398 18.82 15.11 5.48
C ALA A 398 18.48 14.58 4.08
N ASP A 399 18.82 15.37 3.06
CA ASP A 399 18.63 14.96 1.66
C ASP A 399 19.54 13.79 1.30
N HIS A 400 19.06 12.87 0.46
CA HIS A 400 19.90 11.78 -0.08
C HIS A 400 19.44 11.36 -1.49
N VAL A 401 20.23 10.50 -2.13
CA VAL A 401 19.90 9.90 -3.44
C VAL A 401 19.45 8.46 -3.23
N ILE A 402 18.31 8.10 -3.80
CA ILE A 402 17.84 6.70 -3.79
C ILE A 402 18.78 5.88 -4.69
N ARG A 403 19.35 4.80 -4.14
CA ARG A 403 20.19 3.83 -4.85
C ARG A 403 19.74 2.42 -4.52
N ALA A 404 19.66 1.56 -5.52
CA ALA A 404 19.28 0.15 -5.33
C ALA A 404 20.25 -0.57 -4.38
N GLU A 405 21.54 -0.25 -4.46
CA GLU A 405 22.59 -0.85 -3.60
C GLU A 405 22.43 -0.53 -2.10
N ASP A 406 21.67 0.52 -1.75
CA ASP A 406 21.42 0.93 -0.36
C ASP A 406 20.10 0.33 0.18
N MET A 407 19.32 -0.35 -0.65
CA MET A 407 18.02 -0.92 -0.26
C MET A 407 18.19 -2.21 0.55
N VAL A 408 17.21 -2.46 1.43
CA VAL A 408 17.17 -3.63 2.32
C VAL A 408 16.37 -4.77 1.70
N GLY A 409 15.44 -4.45 0.79
CA GLY A 409 14.63 -5.41 0.05
C GLY A 409 15.45 -6.31 -0.87
N ALA A 410 14.85 -7.39 -1.33
CA ALA A 410 15.52 -8.42 -2.13
C ALA A 410 15.58 -8.10 -3.64
N ALA A 411 14.90 -7.04 -4.10
CA ALA A 411 15.00 -6.61 -5.49
C ALA A 411 16.38 -5.98 -5.76
N ASP A 412 16.96 -6.31 -6.91
CA ASP A 412 18.28 -5.82 -7.34
C ASP A 412 18.22 -4.52 -8.15
N TYR A 413 17.06 -3.86 -8.15
CA TYR A 413 16.85 -2.53 -8.74
C TYR A 413 15.83 -1.74 -7.94
N ASN A 414 15.81 -0.42 -8.15
CA ASN A 414 14.78 0.46 -7.60
C ASN A 414 14.18 1.32 -8.74
N PRO A 415 12.84 1.42 -8.88
CA PRO A 415 12.20 2.24 -9.93
C PRO A 415 12.46 3.74 -9.76
N TYR A 416 12.97 4.15 -8.60
CA TYR A 416 13.28 5.55 -8.26
C TYR A 416 14.80 5.79 -8.18
N GLU A 417 15.60 4.91 -8.81
CA GLU A 417 17.07 5.05 -8.86
C GLU A 417 17.50 6.44 -9.30
N GLY A 418 18.41 7.06 -8.56
CA GLY A 418 18.91 8.40 -8.83
C GLY A 418 17.99 9.56 -8.38
N PHE A 419 16.81 9.28 -7.84
CA PHE A 419 15.95 10.36 -7.32
C PHE A 419 16.56 10.96 -6.07
N VAL A 420 16.61 12.30 -6.04
CA VAL A 420 17.07 13.06 -4.86
C VAL A 420 15.86 13.31 -3.96
N THR A 421 15.88 12.76 -2.76
CA THR A 421 14.86 12.99 -1.76
C THR A 421 15.16 14.23 -0.92
N LYS A 422 14.11 14.86 -0.41
CA LYS A 422 14.16 15.91 0.60
C LYS A 422 13.88 15.30 1.96
N GLY A 423 14.89 15.39 2.87
CA GLY A 423 14.81 14.73 4.16
C GLY A 423 14.91 13.20 4.08
N SER A 424 14.98 12.55 5.24
CA SER A 424 15.06 11.09 5.36
C SER A 424 14.53 10.58 6.69
N ILE A 425 14.22 9.28 6.73
CA ILE A 425 13.84 8.56 7.94
C ILE A 425 15.10 8.25 8.74
N ARG A 426 15.22 8.81 9.95
CA ARG A 426 16.37 8.65 10.84
C ARG A 426 16.20 7.50 11.81
N GLN A 427 15.02 7.39 12.40
CA GLN A 427 14.70 6.33 13.36
C GLN A 427 13.26 5.86 13.14
N VAL A 428 13.03 4.57 13.38
CA VAL A 428 11.70 3.98 13.48
C VAL A 428 11.62 3.20 14.78
N TRP A 429 10.53 3.41 15.49
CA TRP A 429 10.21 2.72 16.73
C TRP A 429 8.94 1.91 16.54
N LEU A 430 8.99 0.64 16.91
CA LEU A 430 7.85 -0.27 16.87
C LEU A 430 7.52 -0.69 18.30
N ARG A 431 6.34 -0.32 18.76
CA ARG A 431 5.88 -0.60 20.14
C ARG A 431 6.95 -0.24 21.19
N GLY A 432 7.48 0.98 21.08
CA GLY A 432 8.47 1.52 22.02
C GLY A 432 9.88 0.93 21.95
N LYS A 433 10.17 0.10 20.94
CA LYS A 433 11.51 -0.45 20.67
C LYS A 433 12.08 0.17 19.40
N PRO A 434 13.36 0.59 19.38
CA PRO A 434 13.98 1.07 18.16
C PRO A 434 14.19 -0.12 17.20
N VAL A 435 13.72 0.03 15.96
CA VAL A 435 13.86 -0.99 14.90
C VAL A 435 14.65 -0.46 13.71
N VAL A 436 14.78 0.87 13.60
CA VAL A 436 15.68 1.56 12.66
C VAL A 436 16.41 2.65 13.42
N SER A 437 17.73 2.73 13.23
CA SER A 437 18.57 3.78 13.78
C SER A 437 19.56 4.28 12.73
N SER A 438 19.67 5.61 12.59
CA SER A 438 20.49 6.26 11.56
C SER A 438 20.26 5.67 10.15
N GLY A 439 18.98 5.37 9.83
CA GLY A 439 18.58 4.81 8.57
C GLY A 439 18.91 3.32 8.36
N LYS A 440 19.44 2.61 9.35
CA LYS A 440 19.77 1.19 9.28
C LYS A 440 18.79 0.35 10.11
N VAL A 441 18.30 -0.74 9.54
CA VAL A 441 17.43 -1.69 10.24
C VAL A 441 18.25 -2.42 11.32
N LEU A 442 17.72 -2.42 12.54
CA LEU A 442 18.31 -3.13 13.65
C LEU A 442 17.87 -4.60 13.67
N PRO A 443 18.73 -5.52 14.13
CA PRO A 443 18.35 -6.93 14.24
C PRO A 443 17.33 -7.17 15.37
N GLY A 444 16.60 -8.30 15.28
CA GLY A 444 15.77 -8.82 16.36
C GLY A 444 14.37 -8.20 16.48
N SER A 445 13.92 -7.43 15.49
CA SER A 445 12.51 -7.04 15.42
C SER A 445 11.65 -8.22 15.03
N VAL A 446 10.57 -8.45 15.79
CA VAL A 446 9.53 -9.45 15.48
C VAL A 446 8.18 -8.77 15.55
N GLY A 447 7.49 -8.78 14.43
CA GLY A 447 6.12 -8.28 14.28
C GLY A 447 5.10 -9.17 14.95
N LYS A 448 3.91 -8.62 15.14
CA LYS A 448 2.75 -9.34 15.67
C LYS A 448 1.63 -9.33 14.64
N TYR A 449 0.93 -10.44 14.48
CA TYR A 449 -0.35 -10.44 13.78
C TYR A 449 -1.34 -9.52 14.49
N LEU A 450 -2.05 -8.71 13.72
CA LEU A 450 -3.01 -7.75 14.24
C LEU A 450 -4.43 -8.11 13.77
N PRO A 451 -5.25 -8.76 14.60
CA PRO A 451 -6.68 -8.84 14.33
C PRO A 451 -7.26 -7.44 14.16
N ARG A 452 -8.10 -7.26 13.16
CA ARG A 452 -8.63 -5.96 12.75
C ARG A 452 -10.12 -5.86 12.95
N GLY A 453 -10.58 -4.66 13.28
CA GLY A 453 -12.00 -4.34 13.42
C GLY A 453 -12.64 -3.84 12.12
N LYS A 454 -13.85 -3.33 12.23
CA LYS A 454 -14.59 -2.74 11.11
C LYS A 454 -14.00 -1.40 10.68
N CYS A 455 -14.31 -0.99 9.44
CA CYS A 455 -14.01 0.33 8.92
C CYS A 455 -14.60 1.44 9.81
N GLN A 456 -13.81 2.49 10.06
CA GLN A 456 -14.15 3.64 10.91
C GLN A 456 -14.09 4.98 10.13
N LEU A 457 -13.94 4.94 8.78
CA LEU A 457 -14.02 6.10 7.90
C LEU A 457 -15.44 6.37 7.42
#